data_e6c16669d415f53e181e44bce9fc7c1a
#
_entry.id   e6c16669d415f53e181e44bce9fc7c1a
#
_cell.length_a   1.000
_cell.length_b   1.000
_cell.length_c   1.000
_cell.angle_alpha   90.00
_cell.angle_beta   90.00
_cell.angle_gamma   90.00
#
_symmetry.space_group_name_H-M   'P 1'
#
loop_
_entity.id
_entity.type
_entity.pdbx_description
1 polymer ?
#
loop_
_entity_poly.entity_id
_entity_poly.type
_entity_poly.pdbx_seq_one_letter_code
_entity_poly.pdbx_strand_id
1 'polypeptide(L)'
;MDLHREENPMFFNDYLTYLDVIRGRSQRTVTEYYHDASLFLRWLYARQNGLPADEIENVRLLDVTVELVKTVTVSVLYDYIRYLRDTRGNTPRSVSRRMSAVRSLFRYLTKNQGLLQTDPCQNLELPSVKKALPKFMTLNESQRMLETVEEQDTPDGLRDYCIITLFLNCGFRLSELVGMNVGDVDFFNRQVRVLGKGNKERIVYLNDACLAAISEYLESRTNPPEEPRALFLSRMNRRISKRRVQQIVENALQAAGLGGRGLSTHKLRHTAATLMYQHAHVDTLTLRDILGHQSIATTEIYTHLSSEQRQDAIDSNPLAGERRKSKK
;
A
#
# COMPACT_ATOMS: atom_id res chain seq x y z
N MET A 1 -15.29 15.49 0.55
CA MET A 1 -14.92 15.49 1.98
C MET A 1 -14.51 16.89 2.32
N ASP A 2 -15.16 17.48 3.28
CA ASP A 2 -14.94 18.86 3.69
C ASP A 2 -13.58 18.94 4.41
N LEU A 3 -12.67 19.79 3.92
CA LEU A 3 -11.38 20.08 4.53
C LEU A 3 -11.48 21.28 5.50
N HIS A 4 -12.70 21.66 5.91
CA HIS A 4 -12.99 22.79 6.80
C HIS A 4 -12.20 24.05 6.40
N ARG A 5 -12.25 24.40 5.12
CA ARG A 5 -11.41 25.46 4.54
C ARG A 5 -11.66 26.83 5.17
N GLU A 6 -12.87 27.08 5.67
CA GLU A 6 -13.23 28.28 6.41
C GLU A 6 -12.56 28.37 7.80
N GLU A 7 -12.13 27.25 8.35
CA GLU A 7 -11.46 27.16 9.65
C GLU A 7 -9.93 27.17 9.54
N ASN A 8 -9.39 27.18 8.30
CA ASN A 8 -7.96 27.13 8.05
C ASN A 8 -7.38 28.52 7.73
N PRO A 9 -6.14 28.82 8.15
CA PRO A 9 -5.46 30.02 7.68
C PRO A 9 -5.16 29.94 6.18
N MET A 10 -5.08 31.10 5.52
CA MET A 10 -4.96 31.21 4.07
C MET A 10 -3.76 30.43 3.52
N PHE A 11 -2.58 30.56 4.12
CA PHE A 11 -1.38 29.84 3.65
C PHE A 11 -1.56 28.32 3.65
N PHE A 12 -2.35 27.79 4.56
CA PHE A 12 -2.64 26.35 4.64
C PHE A 12 -3.65 25.92 3.60
N ASN A 13 -4.69 26.72 3.33
CA ASN A 13 -5.61 26.48 2.23
C ASN A 13 -4.91 26.51 0.86
N ASP A 14 -3.98 27.43 0.66
CA ASP A 14 -3.17 27.53 -0.55
C ASP A 14 -2.30 26.27 -0.74
N TYR A 15 -1.72 25.77 0.36
CA TYR A 15 -0.98 24.50 0.35
C TYR A 15 -1.86 23.30 -0.04
N LEU A 16 -3.06 23.21 0.52
CA LEU A 16 -3.99 22.11 0.17
C LEU A 16 -4.44 22.20 -1.30
N THR A 17 -4.68 23.41 -1.79
CA THR A 17 -4.99 23.66 -3.21
C THR A 17 -3.81 23.28 -4.11
N TYR A 18 -2.58 23.62 -3.72
CA TYR A 18 -1.38 23.19 -4.43
C TYR A 18 -1.25 21.67 -4.51
N LEU A 19 -1.52 20.95 -3.42
CA LEU A 19 -1.47 19.49 -3.42
C LEU A 19 -2.51 18.88 -4.36
N ASP A 20 -3.73 19.40 -4.35
CA ASP A 20 -4.84 18.89 -5.15
C ASP A 20 -4.67 19.26 -6.63
N VAL A 21 -4.61 20.55 -6.93
CA VAL A 21 -4.69 21.07 -8.30
C VAL A 21 -3.34 20.97 -9.02
N ILE A 22 -2.26 21.42 -8.39
CA ILE A 22 -0.94 21.49 -9.06
C ILE A 22 -0.20 20.17 -9.01
N ARG A 23 -0.23 19.49 -7.85
CA ARG A 23 0.45 18.19 -7.68
C ARG A 23 -0.41 17.00 -8.09
N GLY A 24 -1.69 17.19 -8.38
CA GLY A 24 -2.63 16.14 -8.77
C GLY A 24 -2.69 14.98 -7.76
N ARG A 25 -2.60 15.29 -6.46
CA ARG A 25 -2.68 14.27 -5.42
C ARG A 25 -4.10 13.78 -5.27
N SER A 26 -4.26 12.46 -4.99
CA SER A 26 -5.60 11.92 -4.73
C SER A 26 -6.23 12.61 -3.51
N GLN A 27 -7.55 12.76 -3.50
CA GLN A 27 -8.31 13.34 -2.39
C GLN A 27 -7.95 12.70 -1.05
N ARG A 28 -7.77 11.37 -1.03
CA ARG A 28 -7.32 10.66 0.17
C ARG A 28 -5.95 11.15 0.64
N THR A 29 -5.00 11.36 -0.27
CA THR A 29 -3.66 11.85 0.09
C THR A 29 -3.73 13.27 0.63
N VAL A 30 -4.55 14.14 0.02
CA VAL A 30 -4.76 15.51 0.49
C VAL A 30 -5.35 15.50 1.90
N THR A 31 -6.36 14.66 2.14
CA THR A 31 -6.98 14.50 3.46
C THR A 31 -5.99 14.01 4.53
N GLU A 32 -5.17 13.01 4.20
CA GLU A 32 -4.15 12.51 5.14
C GLU A 32 -3.11 13.59 5.46
N TYR A 33 -2.69 14.38 4.47
CA TYR A 33 -1.76 15.50 4.65
C TYR A 33 -2.40 16.65 5.44
N TYR A 34 -3.69 16.92 5.20
CA TYR A 34 -4.45 17.87 6.01
C TYR A 34 -4.42 17.50 7.49
N HIS A 35 -4.78 16.26 7.84
CA HIS A 35 -4.80 15.83 9.24
C HIS A 35 -3.41 15.87 9.90
N ASP A 36 -2.38 15.42 9.19
CA ASP A 36 -1.03 15.40 9.76
C ASP A 36 -0.43 16.79 9.89
N ALA A 37 -0.65 17.69 8.92
CA ALA A 37 -0.17 19.06 8.97
C ALA A 37 -0.99 19.91 9.98
N SER A 38 -2.32 19.73 10.04
CA SER A 38 -3.17 20.38 11.04
C SER A 38 -2.77 20.04 12.46
N LEU A 39 -2.46 18.78 12.74
CA LEU A 39 -1.97 18.38 14.06
C LEU A 39 -0.65 19.06 14.40
N PHE A 40 0.27 19.19 13.45
CA PHE A 40 1.53 19.92 13.67
C PHE A 40 1.28 21.41 13.96
N LEU A 41 0.43 22.06 13.18
CA LEU A 41 0.12 23.48 13.35
C LEU A 41 -0.55 23.76 14.70
N ARG A 42 -1.50 22.92 15.11
CA ARG A 42 -2.15 23.01 16.43
C ARG A 42 -1.16 22.79 17.56
N TRP A 43 -0.28 21.78 17.44
CA TRP A 43 0.76 21.53 18.42
C TRP A 43 1.74 22.71 18.52
N LEU A 44 2.11 23.31 17.38
CA LEU A 44 3.01 24.47 17.36
C LEU A 44 2.41 25.66 18.13
N TYR A 45 1.12 25.93 17.91
CA TYR A 45 0.39 26.98 18.62
C TYR A 45 0.30 26.67 20.12
N ALA A 46 -0.10 25.47 20.48
CA ALA A 46 -0.19 25.05 21.88
C ALA A 46 1.15 25.17 22.61
N ARG A 47 2.24 24.72 21.96
CA ARG A 47 3.60 24.87 22.50
C ARG A 47 3.97 26.32 22.74
N GLN A 48 3.67 27.23 21.82
CA GLN A 48 3.97 28.66 21.94
C GLN A 48 3.21 29.31 23.07
N ASN A 49 1.98 28.87 23.32
CA ASN A 49 1.10 29.44 24.35
C ASN A 49 1.08 28.64 25.67
N GLY A 50 1.93 27.63 25.82
CA GLY A 50 2.00 26.83 27.04
C GLY A 50 0.75 25.99 27.31
N LEU A 51 -0.04 25.64 26.31
CA LEU A 51 -1.24 24.84 26.47
C LEU A 51 -0.90 23.38 26.77
N PRO A 52 -1.69 22.68 27.57
CA PRO A 52 -1.48 21.27 27.86
C PRO A 52 -1.79 20.39 26.64
N ALA A 53 -1.27 19.15 26.65
CA ALA A 53 -1.33 18.26 25.48
C ALA A 53 -2.75 17.81 25.09
N ASP A 54 -3.67 17.75 26.02
CA ASP A 54 -5.08 17.40 25.82
C ASP A 54 -5.89 18.54 25.16
N GLU A 55 -5.40 19.78 25.21
CA GLU A 55 -6.03 20.91 24.53
C GLU A 55 -5.59 21.11 23.07
N ILE A 56 -4.55 20.42 22.61
CA ILE A 56 -4.00 20.60 21.26
C ILE A 56 -5.06 20.40 20.17
N GLU A 57 -5.95 19.43 20.31
CA GLU A 57 -6.99 19.15 19.31
C GLU A 57 -8.08 20.22 19.26
N ASN A 58 -8.25 20.99 20.32
CA ASN A 58 -9.21 22.08 20.44
C ASN A 58 -8.68 23.42 19.87
N VAL A 59 -7.38 23.52 19.58
CA VAL A 59 -6.78 24.72 19.00
C VAL A 59 -7.39 25.00 17.64
N ARG A 60 -7.88 26.24 17.42
CA ARG A 60 -8.39 26.68 16.12
C ARG A 60 -7.21 26.93 15.17
N LEU A 61 -7.29 26.36 13.98
CA LEU A 61 -6.22 26.55 12.98
C LEU A 61 -6.08 28.00 12.52
N LEU A 62 -7.18 28.77 12.54
CA LEU A 62 -7.17 30.21 12.21
C LEU A 62 -6.27 31.04 13.13
N ASP A 63 -6.01 30.57 14.35
CA ASP A 63 -5.14 31.27 15.31
C ASP A 63 -3.64 31.04 14.99
N VAL A 64 -3.32 30.12 14.06
CA VAL A 64 -1.95 29.83 13.62
C VAL A 64 -1.55 30.80 12.52
N THR A 65 -0.67 31.73 12.85
CA THR A 65 -0.17 32.75 11.91
C THR A 65 1.08 32.28 11.15
N VAL A 66 1.39 32.94 10.03
CA VAL A 66 2.63 32.72 9.26
C VAL A 66 3.85 33.08 10.14
N GLU A 67 3.76 34.12 10.96
CA GLU A 67 4.80 34.57 11.88
C GLU A 67 5.16 33.45 12.86
N LEU A 68 4.16 32.74 13.40
CA LEU A 68 4.39 31.58 14.25
C LEU A 68 5.10 30.46 13.47
N VAL A 69 4.70 30.20 12.23
CA VAL A 69 5.36 29.16 11.39
C VAL A 69 6.81 29.53 11.08
N LYS A 70 7.14 30.83 10.94
CA LYS A 70 8.52 31.32 10.75
C LYS A 70 9.44 31.03 11.94
N THR A 71 8.91 30.84 13.13
CA THR A 71 9.72 30.52 14.33
C THR A 71 10.21 29.08 14.38
N VAL A 72 9.74 28.23 13.46
CA VAL A 72 10.06 26.79 13.47
C VAL A 72 11.52 26.57 13.07
N THR A 73 12.26 25.94 13.96
CA THR A 73 13.64 25.48 13.76
C THR A 73 13.69 23.95 13.75
N VAL A 74 14.83 23.38 13.40
CA VAL A 74 15.07 21.92 13.50
C VAL A 74 14.83 21.43 14.95
N SER A 75 15.21 22.21 15.96
CA SER A 75 14.95 21.86 17.37
C SER A 75 13.45 21.75 17.67
N VAL A 76 12.64 22.69 17.19
CA VAL A 76 11.17 22.62 17.32
C VAL A 76 10.60 21.37 16.64
N LEU A 77 11.14 20.98 15.48
CA LEU A 77 10.72 19.74 14.82
C LEU A 77 11.11 18.47 15.60
N TYR A 78 12.26 18.47 16.26
CA TYR A 78 12.64 17.38 17.17
C TYR A 78 11.72 17.32 18.41
N ASP A 79 11.30 18.46 18.96
CA ASP A 79 10.30 18.49 20.05
C ASP A 79 8.96 17.92 19.59
N TYR A 80 8.53 18.22 18.34
CA TYR A 80 7.31 17.63 17.79
C TYR A 80 7.44 16.12 17.58
N ILE A 81 8.59 15.64 17.10
CA ILE A 81 8.86 14.21 16.97
C ILE A 81 8.80 13.52 18.34
N ARG A 82 9.35 14.16 19.37
CA ARG A 82 9.26 13.68 20.77
C ARG A 82 7.81 13.61 21.23
N TYR A 83 7.01 14.66 21.00
CA TYR A 83 5.58 14.67 21.30
C TYR A 83 4.84 13.53 20.59
N LEU A 84 5.08 13.32 19.30
CA LEU A 84 4.46 12.23 18.57
C LEU A 84 4.80 10.86 19.15
N ARG A 85 6.05 10.66 19.57
CA ARG A 85 6.52 9.38 20.11
C ARG A 85 6.05 9.17 21.55
N ASP A 86 6.34 10.12 22.43
CA ASP A 86 6.24 9.93 23.88
C ASP A 86 4.82 10.22 24.40
N THR A 87 4.15 11.22 23.83
CA THR A 87 2.78 11.60 24.26
C THR A 87 1.71 10.89 23.44
N ARG A 88 1.90 10.77 22.10
CA ARG A 88 0.92 10.15 21.21
C ARG A 88 1.16 8.66 20.98
N GLY A 89 2.24 8.08 21.47
CA GLY A 89 2.56 6.66 21.32
C GLY A 89 2.82 6.21 19.88
N ASN A 90 3.23 7.12 19.00
CA ASN A 90 3.42 6.79 17.57
C ASN A 90 4.67 5.95 17.35
N THR A 91 4.54 4.92 16.51
CA THR A 91 5.70 4.13 16.05
C THR A 91 6.64 4.98 15.18
N PRO A 92 7.94 4.64 15.04
CA PRO A 92 8.87 5.34 14.16
C PRO A 92 8.35 5.47 12.72
N ARG A 93 7.64 4.47 12.21
CA ARG A 93 7.02 4.50 10.88
C ARG A 93 5.88 5.52 10.81
N SER A 94 5.04 5.60 11.84
CA SER A 94 3.96 6.59 11.91
C SER A 94 4.51 8.00 12.02
N VAL A 95 5.57 8.20 12.81
CA VAL A 95 6.28 9.48 12.91
C VAL A 95 6.82 9.90 11.54
N SER A 96 7.54 9.03 10.84
CA SER A 96 8.08 9.32 9.49
C SER A 96 6.99 9.69 8.50
N ARG A 97 5.83 9.00 8.54
CA ARG A 97 4.68 9.32 7.68
C ARG A 97 4.14 10.72 7.98
N ARG A 98 3.88 11.03 9.24
CA ARG A 98 3.38 12.36 9.67
C ARG A 98 4.36 13.47 9.30
N MET A 99 5.64 13.27 9.53
CA MET A 99 6.67 14.22 9.15
C MET A 99 6.79 14.44 7.64
N SER A 100 6.33 13.50 6.80
CA SER A 100 6.26 13.72 5.36
C SER A 100 5.28 14.83 4.97
N ALA A 101 4.14 14.96 5.67
CA ALA A 101 3.21 16.06 5.47
C ALA A 101 3.81 17.41 5.92
N VAL A 102 4.47 17.43 7.09
CA VAL A 102 5.15 18.61 7.62
C VAL A 102 6.25 19.08 6.67
N ARG A 103 7.12 18.17 6.20
CA ARG A 103 8.15 18.47 5.18
C ARG A 103 7.55 19.01 3.89
N SER A 104 6.44 18.46 3.45
CA SER A 104 5.75 18.92 2.25
C SER A 104 5.23 20.35 2.42
N LEU A 105 4.64 20.67 3.58
CA LEU A 105 4.18 22.00 3.92
C LEU A 105 5.35 23.01 3.93
N PHE A 106 6.43 22.75 4.67
CA PHE A 106 7.57 23.66 4.73
C PHE A 106 8.24 23.86 3.38
N ARG A 107 8.40 22.82 2.59
CA ARG A 107 8.89 22.92 1.21
C ARG A 107 8.01 23.83 0.36
N TYR A 108 6.69 23.72 0.48
CA TYR A 108 5.76 24.58 -0.23
C TYR A 108 5.90 26.05 0.20
N LEU A 109 5.90 26.31 1.51
CA LEU A 109 6.02 27.66 2.05
C LEU A 109 7.36 28.33 1.68
N THR A 110 8.44 27.54 1.57
CA THR A 110 9.77 28.06 1.20
C THR A 110 9.90 28.23 -0.30
N LYS A 111 9.62 27.16 -1.10
CA LYS A 111 9.96 27.13 -2.52
C LYS A 111 8.88 27.69 -3.45
N ASN A 112 7.61 27.57 -3.06
CA ASN A 112 6.51 27.96 -3.92
C ASN A 112 5.90 29.30 -3.53
N GLN A 113 5.75 29.57 -2.23
CA GLN A 113 5.19 30.83 -1.74
C GLN A 113 6.24 31.87 -1.35
N GLY A 114 7.48 31.48 -1.09
CA GLY A 114 8.52 32.40 -0.64
C GLY A 114 8.26 33.03 0.74
N LEU A 115 7.34 32.45 1.53
CA LEU A 115 7.00 32.94 2.88
C LEU A 115 8.10 32.66 3.90
N LEU A 116 8.93 31.66 3.65
CA LEU A 116 10.08 31.27 4.47
C LEU A 116 11.37 31.41 3.65
N GLN A 117 12.42 31.92 4.25
CA GLN A 117 13.73 32.03 3.62
C GLN A 117 14.45 30.68 3.52
N THR A 118 14.28 29.83 4.53
CA THR A 118 14.91 28.50 4.63
C THR A 118 13.89 27.44 5.03
N ASP A 119 14.06 26.22 4.53
CA ASP A 119 13.25 25.07 4.90
C ASP A 119 13.82 24.43 6.18
N PRO A 120 13.14 24.54 7.34
CA PRO A 120 13.63 23.96 8.59
C PRO A 120 13.72 22.43 8.57
N CYS A 121 13.06 21.79 7.59
CA CYS A 121 13.10 20.34 7.41
C CYS A 121 14.28 19.86 6.55
N GLN A 122 15.10 20.75 5.99
CA GLN A 122 16.13 20.39 5.02
C GLN A 122 17.11 19.34 5.58
N ASN A 123 17.57 19.56 6.80
CA ASN A 123 18.55 18.69 7.49
C ASN A 123 17.91 17.89 8.63
N LEU A 124 16.59 17.74 8.63
CA LEU A 124 15.89 16.98 9.67
C LEU A 124 16.16 15.49 9.51
N GLU A 125 16.73 14.87 10.52
CA GLU A 125 16.82 13.42 10.61
C GLU A 125 15.56 12.83 11.26
N LEU A 126 15.13 11.68 10.77
CA LEU A 126 13.96 10.98 11.30
C LEU A 126 14.41 9.70 12.00
N PRO A 127 13.65 9.21 13.00
CA PRO A 127 13.92 7.94 13.64
C PRO A 127 14.05 6.83 12.61
N SER A 128 15.10 6.02 12.72
CA SER A 128 15.34 4.91 11.81
C SER A 128 14.22 3.87 11.93
N VAL A 129 13.64 3.49 10.79
CA VAL A 129 12.66 2.42 10.70
C VAL A 129 13.41 1.14 10.34
N LYS A 130 13.55 0.22 11.29
CA LYS A 130 14.10 -1.11 10.98
C LYS A 130 13.21 -1.76 9.91
N LYS A 131 13.78 -2.03 8.74
CA LYS A 131 13.10 -2.80 7.70
C LYS A 131 12.96 -4.23 8.19
N ALA A 132 11.79 -4.60 8.69
CA ALA A 132 11.50 -6.01 8.95
C ALA A 132 11.46 -6.75 7.59
N LEU A 133 11.98 -7.98 7.57
CA LEU A 133 11.84 -8.84 6.40
C LEU A 133 10.37 -8.99 6.02
N PRO A 134 10.03 -8.96 4.73
CA PRO A 134 8.65 -9.14 4.30
C PRO A 134 8.11 -10.47 4.79
N LYS A 135 6.96 -10.46 5.47
CA LYS A 135 6.24 -11.68 5.80
C LYS A 135 5.47 -12.13 4.56
N PHE A 136 5.67 -13.37 4.16
CA PHE A 136 4.95 -14.03 3.06
C PHE A 136 4.66 -15.48 3.44
N MET A 137 3.83 -16.17 2.68
CA MET A 137 3.53 -17.58 2.83
C MET A 137 4.44 -18.41 1.93
N THR A 138 4.85 -19.57 2.41
CA THR A 138 5.51 -20.59 1.58
C THR A 138 4.53 -21.16 0.54
N LEU A 139 5.03 -21.91 -0.43
CA LEU A 139 4.20 -22.60 -1.41
C LEU A 139 3.19 -23.53 -0.73
N ASN A 140 3.66 -24.38 0.19
CA ASN A 140 2.79 -25.31 0.93
C ASN A 140 1.72 -24.60 1.77
N GLU A 141 2.06 -23.47 2.39
CA GLU A 141 1.08 -22.66 3.14
C GLU A 141 0.02 -22.04 2.22
N SER A 142 0.43 -21.63 1.02
CA SER A 142 -0.48 -21.06 0.02
C SER A 142 -1.43 -22.13 -0.55
N GLN A 143 -0.92 -23.33 -0.81
CA GLN A 143 -1.72 -24.48 -1.24
C GLN A 143 -2.72 -24.87 -0.17
N ARG A 144 -2.27 -25.04 1.09
CA ARG A 144 -3.17 -25.34 2.21
C ARG A 144 -4.27 -24.29 2.39
N MET A 145 -3.96 -23.01 2.19
CA MET A 145 -4.96 -21.94 2.25
C MET A 145 -6.03 -22.11 1.17
N LEU A 146 -5.64 -22.46 -0.07
CA LEU A 146 -6.57 -22.71 -1.18
C LEU A 146 -7.44 -23.94 -0.89
N GLU A 147 -6.84 -25.06 -0.51
CA GLU A 147 -7.54 -26.30 -0.13
C GLU A 147 -8.57 -26.04 0.97
N THR A 148 -8.17 -25.33 2.03
CA THR A 148 -9.06 -25.01 3.16
C THR A 148 -10.25 -24.14 2.74
N VAL A 149 -10.08 -23.23 1.78
CA VAL A 149 -11.19 -22.39 1.27
C VAL A 149 -12.08 -23.17 0.33
N GLU A 150 -11.54 -24.07 -0.49
CA GLU A 150 -12.27 -24.96 -1.38
C GLU A 150 -13.18 -25.92 -0.61
N GLU A 151 -12.67 -26.47 0.50
CA GLU A 151 -13.44 -27.39 1.36
C GLU A 151 -14.58 -26.72 2.14
N GLN A 152 -14.63 -25.38 2.18
CA GLN A 152 -15.70 -24.65 2.87
C GLN A 152 -16.98 -24.66 2.04
N ASP A 153 -17.94 -25.51 2.45
CA ASP A 153 -19.30 -25.53 1.88
C ASP A 153 -20.09 -24.29 2.40
N THR A 154 -19.86 -23.15 1.79
CA THR A 154 -20.56 -21.90 2.11
C THR A 154 -21.24 -21.34 0.86
N PRO A 155 -22.36 -20.61 1.00
CA PRO A 155 -23.05 -19.98 -0.14
C PRO A 155 -22.15 -19.02 -0.96
N ASP A 156 -21.09 -18.53 -0.33
CA ASP A 156 -20.12 -17.59 -0.92
C ASP A 156 -18.79 -18.29 -1.31
N GLY A 157 -18.68 -19.62 -1.14
CA GLY A 157 -17.43 -20.40 -1.22
C GLY A 157 -16.69 -20.20 -2.54
N LEU A 158 -17.37 -20.36 -3.66
CA LEU A 158 -16.76 -20.18 -4.98
C LEU A 158 -16.25 -18.75 -5.23
N ARG A 159 -16.99 -17.75 -4.73
CA ARG A 159 -16.51 -16.35 -4.76
C ARG A 159 -15.24 -16.16 -3.94
N ASP A 160 -15.24 -16.67 -2.70
CA ASP A 160 -14.15 -16.48 -1.77
C ASP A 160 -12.91 -17.24 -2.24
N TYR A 161 -13.08 -18.46 -2.77
CA TYR A 161 -12.01 -19.22 -3.45
C TYR A 161 -11.42 -18.45 -4.65
N CYS A 162 -12.27 -17.92 -5.52
CA CYS A 162 -11.84 -17.14 -6.68
C CYS A 162 -11.02 -15.90 -6.24
N ILE A 163 -11.47 -15.18 -5.21
CA ILE A 163 -10.76 -14.02 -4.66
C ILE A 163 -9.35 -14.42 -4.17
N ILE A 164 -9.23 -15.51 -3.42
CA ILE A 164 -7.94 -15.98 -2.89
C ILE A 164 -7.02 -16.44 -4.03
N THR A 165 -7.55 -17.21 -4.99
CA THR A 165 -6.82 -17.68 -6.17
C THR A 165 -6.23 -16.51 -6.96
N LEU A 166 -7.00 -15.46 -7.21
CA LEU A 166 -6.54 -14.27 -7.91
C LEU A 166 -5.46 -13.51 -7.14
N PHE A 167 -5.59 -13.38 -5.81
CA PHE A 167 -4.53 -12.75 -5.01
C PHE A 167 -3.22 -13.52 -5.07
N LEU A 168 -3.25 -14.85 -4.95
CA LEU A 168 -2.07 -15.71 -4.88
C LEU A 168 -1.40 -15.92 -6.23
N ASN A 169 -2.17 -15.93 -7.32
CA ASN A 169 -1.62 -16.15 -8.68
C ASN A 169 -1.21 -14.84 -9.36
N CYS A 170 -1.99 -13.77 -9.24
CA CYS A 170 -1.77 -12.54 -10.00
C CYS A 170 -1.24 -11.38 -9.15
N GLY A 171 -1.30 -11.49 -7.84
CA GLY A 171 -0.82 -10.46 -6.93
C GLY A 171 -1.56 -9.12 -7.05
N PHE A 172 -2.87 -9.12 -7.29
CA PHE A 172 -3.68 -7.90 -7.39
C PHE A 172 -3.58 -7.02 -6.15
N ARG A 173 -3.73 -5.70 -6.34
CA ARG A 173 -4.04 -4.81 -5.20
C ARG A 173 -5.51 -5.00 -4.80
N LEU A 174 -5.81 -4.86 -3.52
CA LEU A 174 -7.20 -4.94 -3.01
C LEU A 174 -8.16 -4.02 -3.78
N SER A 175 -7.73 -2.80 -4.13
CA SER A 175 -8.55 -1.87 -4.90
C SER A 175 -8.74 -2.29 -6.36
N GLU A 176 -7.76 -2.92 -6.96
CA GLU A 176 -7.83 -3.46 -8.31
C GLU A 176 -8.86 -4.60 -8.35
N LEU A 177 -8.74 -5.58 -7.44
CA LEU A 177 -9.64 -6.73 -7.36
C LEU A 177 -11.10 -6.31 -7.13
N VAL A 178 -11.36 -5.43 -6.15
CA VAL A 178 -12.72 -4.95 -5.85
C VAL A 178 -13.29 -4.13 -7.01
N GLY A 179 -12.44 -3.42 -7.75
CA GLY A 179 -12.85 -2.58 -8.88
C GLY A 179 -13.14 -3.33 -10.18
N MET A 180 -12.77 -4.62 -10.28
CA MET A 180 -12.96 -5.40 -11.51
C MET A 180 -14.42 -5.50 -11.93
N ASN A 181 -14.65 -5.47 -13.23
CA ASN A 181 -15.94 -5.74 -13.86
C ASN A 181 -15.89 -7.05 -14.62
N VAL A 182 -17.06 -7.64 -14.87
CA VAL A 182 -17.16 -8.85 -15.71
C VAL A 182 -16.58 -8.60 -17.11
N GLY A 183 -16.88 -7.45 -17.71
CA GLY A 183 -16.39 -7.08 -19.04
C GLY A 183 -14.90 -6.68 -19.10
N ASP A 184 -14.19 -6.64 -17.97
CA ASP A 184 -12.75 -6.41 -17.93
C ASP A 184 -11.96 -7.72 -18.13
N VAL A 185 -12.63 -8.90 -18.00
CA VAL A 185 -12.04 -10.22 -18.14
C VAL A 185 -12.17 -10.67 -19.60
N ASP A 186 -11.05 -10.90 -20.24
CA ASP A 186 -10.95 -11.46 -21.58
C ASP A 186 -10.50 -12.93 -21.47
N PHE A 187 -11.47 -13.84 -21.53
CA PHE A 187 -11.23 -15.27 -21.44
C PHE A 187 -10.45 -15.81 -22.66
N PHE A 188 -10.65 -15.22 -23.84
CA PHE A 188 -9.98 -15.65 -25.07
C PHE A 188 -8.48 -15.32 -25.02
N ASN A 189 -8.14 -14.08 -24.68
CA ASN A 189 -6.74 -13.64 -24.56
C ASN A 189 -6.14 -13.92 -23.18
N ARG A 190 -6.90 -14.54 -22.27
CA ARG A 190 -6.45 -14.93 -20.92
C ARG A 190 -5.90 -13.75 -20.12
N GLN A 191 -6.62 -12.65 -20.08
CA GLN A 191 -6.17 -11.41 -19.47
C GLN A 191 -7.31 -10.65 -18.80
N VAL A 192 -6.96 -9.78 -17.88
CA VAL A 192 -7.90 -8.85 -17.24
C VAL A 192 -7.33 -7.44 -17.21
N ARG A 193 -8.15 -6.46 -17.55
CA ARG A 193 -7.82 -5.06 -17.45
C ARG A 193 -8.13 -4.54 -16.04
N VAL A 194 -7.18 -3.88 -15.41
CA VAL A 194 -7.35 -3.31 -14.06
C VAL A 194 -6.92 -1.85 -13.99
N LEU A 195 -7.61 -1.09 -13.15
CA LEU A 195 -7.29 0.31 -12.86
C LEU A 195 -6.34 0.40 -11.65
N GLY A 196 -5.12 0.81 -11.92
CA GLY A 196 -4.11 1.04 -10.89
C GLY A 196 -4.18 2.41 -10.24
N LYS A 197 -3.14 2.73 -9.45
CA LYS A 197 -3.01 4.04 -8.80
C LYS A 197 -2.93 5.17 -9.84
N GLY A 198 -3.72 6.22 -9.65
CA GLY A 198 -3.76 7.37 -10.57
C GLY A 198 -4.56 7.10 -11.84
N ASN A 199 -5.54 6.20 -11.77
CA ASN A 199 -6.42 5.83 -12.90
C ASN A 199 -5.68 5.28 -14.14
N LYS A 200 -4.48 4.72 -13.94
CA LYS A 200 -3.71 4.08 -15.02
C LYS A 200 -4.18 2.66 -15.20
N GLU A 201 -4.58 2.33 -16.42
CA GLU A 201 -4.92 0.97 -16.80
C GLU A 201 -3.67 0.11 -16.95
N ARG A 202 -3.78 -1.16 -16.60
CA ARG A 202 -2.80 -2.19 -16.91
C ARG A 202 -3.49 -3.50 -17.20
N ILE A 203 -2.86 -4.32 -18.02
CA ILE A 203 -3.29 -5.69 -18.32
C ILE A 203 -2.55 -6.64 -17.37
N VAL A 204 -3.27 -7.62 -16.85
CA VAL A 204 -2.71 -8.73 -16.06
C VAL A 204 -3.13 -10.03 -16.75
N TYR A 205 -2.16 -10.91 -17.01
CA TYR A 205 -2.41 -12.21 -17.58
C TYR A 205 -2.94 -13.18 -16.52
N LEU A 206 -3.87 -14.04 -16.93
CA LEU A 206 -4.53 -15.03 -16.10
C LEU A 206 -4.07 -16.44 -16.51
N ASN A 207 -3.74 -17.27 -15.54
CA ASN A 207 -3.50 -18.70 -15.77
C ASN A 207 -4.82 -19.49 -15.72
N ASP A 208 -4.76 -20.78 -16.03
CA ASP A 208 -5.94 -21.66 -16.10
C ASP A 208 -6.68 -21.71 -14.77
N ALA A 209 -5.99 -21.76 -13.64
CA ALA A 209 -6.60 -21.76 -12.32
C ALA A 209 -7.44 -20.50 -12.06
N CYS A 210 -6.94 -19.32 -12.48
CA CYS A 210 -7.68 -18.06 -12.36
C CYS A 210 -8.92 -18.04 -13.25
N LEU A 211 -8.80 -18.48 -14.50
CA LEU A 211 -9.91 -18.52 -15.46
C LEU A 211 -11.00 -19.49 -14.99
N ALA A 212 -10.63 -20.70 -14.56
CA ALA A 212 -11.56 -21.68 -14.01
C ALA A 212 -12.31 -21.12 -12.81
N ALA A 213 -11.59 -20.57 -11.82
CA ALA A 213 -12.20 -20.01 -10.63
C ALA A 213 -13.15 -18.83 -10.94
N ILE A 214 -12.84 -17.99 -11.93
CA ILE A 214 -13.74 -16.91 -12.37
C ILE A 214 -14.98 -17.49 -13.02
N SER A 215 -14.84 -18.47 -13.92
CA SER A 215 -15.95 -19.10 -14.65
C SER A 215 -16.93 -19.76 -13.68
N GLU A 216 -16.42 -20.62 -12.81
CA GLU A 216 -17.22 -21.33 -11.79
C GLU A 216 -17.98 -20.37 -10.87
N TYR A 217 -17.30 -19.30 -10.45
CA TYR A 217 -17.96 -18.27 -9.65
C TYR A 217 -19.06 -17.56 -10.45
N LEU A 218 -18.82 -17.17 -11.70
CA LEU A 218 -19.82 -16.49 -12.52
C LEU A 218 -21.04 -17.38 -12.81
N GLU A 219 -20.84 -18.67 -13.03
CA GLU A 219 -21.90 -19.65 -13.23
C GLU A 219 -22.75 -19.88 -11.97
N SER A 220 -22.14 -19.75 -10.80
CA SER A 220 -22.83 -19.87 -9.51
C SER A 220 -23.71 -18.67 -9.16
N ARG A 221 -23.64 -17.57 -9.89
CA ARG A 221 -24.42 -16.34 -9.62
C ARG A 221 -25.89 -16.53 -10.02
N THR A 222 -26.73 -16.86 -9.04
CA THR A 222 -28.14 -17.17 -9.27
C THR A 222 -29.09 -15.97 -9.33
N ASN A 223 -28.72 -14.85 -8.69
CA ASN A 223 -29.56 -13.66 -8.61
C ASN A 223 -29.05 -12.55 -9.55
N PRO A 224 -29.96 -11.79 -10.19
CA PRO A 224 -29.54 -10.64 -10.98
C PRO A 224 -28.87 -9.61 -10.07
N PRO A 225 -27.64 -9.16 -10.42
CA PRO A 225 -26.92 -8.22 -9.58
C PRO A 225 -27.54 -6.82 -9.66
N GLU A 226 -27.56 -6.09 -8.53
CA GLU A 226 -27.90 -4.66 -8.52
C GLU A 226 -26.83 -3.84 -9.28
N GLU A 227 -25.59 -4.32 -9.27
CA GLU A 227 -24.47 -3.77 -10.06
C GLU A 227 -24.00 -4.80 -11.10
N PRO A 228 -24.67 -4.91 -12.29
CA PRO A 228 -24.40 -5.96 -13.28
C PRO A 228 -22.96 -6.01 -13.79
N ARG A 229 -22.26 -4.86 -13.75
CA ARG A 229 -20.88 -4.78 -14.21
C ARG A 229 -19.88 -5.37 -13.21
N ALA A 230 -20.17 -5.37 -11.91
CA ALA A 230 -19.21 -5.80 -10.89
C ALA A 230 -18.88 -7.30 -11.02
N LEU A 231 -17.57 -7.62 -11.05
CA LEU A 231 -17.13 -9.03 -11.05
C LEU A 231 -17.46 -9.70 -9.72
N PHE A 232 -17.13 -9.08 -8.59
CA PHE A 232 -17.38 -9.65 -7.26
C PHE A 232 -18.55 -8.95 -6.56
N LEU A 233 -19.50 -9.76 -6.11
CA LEU A 233 -20.71 -9.30 -5.43
C LEU A 233 -20.67 -9.63 -3.94
N SER A 234 -21.30 -8.75 -3.15
CA SER A 234 -21.67 -9.00 -1.76
C SER A 234 -22.95 -9.83 -1.70
N ARG A 235 -23.32 -10.29 -0.49
CA ARG A 235 -24.64 -10.97 -0.26
C ARG A 235 -25.85 -10.10 -0.60
N MET A 236 -25.66 -8.79 -0.71
CA MET A 236 -26.68 -7.83 -1.14
C MET A 236 -26.68 -7.58 -2.66
N ASN A 237 -26.04 -8.42 -3.46
CA ASN A 237 -25.88 -8.32 -4.91
C ASN A 237 -25.28 -6.99 -5.41
N ARG A 238 -24.56 -6.27 -4.54
CA ARG A 238 -23.79 -5.07 -4.87
C ARG A 238 -22.32 -5.40 -4.94
N ARG A 239 -21.53 -4.54 -5.58
CA ARG A 239 -20.07 -4.67 -5.59
C ARG A 239 -19.52 -4.92 -4.19
N ILE A 240 -18.66 -5.93 -4.08
CA ILE A 240 -18.04 -6.30 -2.81
C ILE A 240 -17.18 -5.14 -2.27
N SER A 241 -17.25 -4.88 -0.96
CA SER A 241 -16.45 -3.84 -0.34
C SER A 241 -15.03 -4.32 -0.02
N LYS A 242 -14.07 -3.39 0.03
CA LYS A 242 -12.69 -3.67 0.46
C LYS A 242 -12.64 -4.35 1.84
N ARG A 243 -13.50 -3.90 2.76
CA ARG A 243 -13.58 -4.47 4.12
C ARG A 243 -14.03 -5.92 4.09
N ARG A 244 -15.02 -6.26 3.24
CA ARG A 244 -15.49 -7.66 3.11
C ARG A 244 -14.38 -8.56 2.55
N VAL A 245 -13.66 -8.13 1.52
CA VAL A 245 -12.52 -8.90 0.98
C VAL A 245 -11.41 -9.09 2.02
N GLN A 246 -11.10 -8.05 2.82
CA GLN A 246 -10.15 -8.20 3.94
C GLN A 246 -10.61 -9.26 4.94
N GLN A 247 -11.90 -9.28 5.25
CA GLN A 247 -12.47 -10.28 6.16
C GLN A 247 -12.43 -11.71 5.59
N ILE A 248 -12.70 -11.87 4.28
CA ILE A 248 -12.56 -13.16 3.58
C ILE A 248 -11.13 -13.68 3.71
N VAL A 249 -10.14 -12.83 3.42
CA VAL A 249 -8.72 -13.20 3.54
C VAL A 249 -8.34 -13.53 5.00
N GLU A 250 -8.83 -12.76 5.97
CA GLU A 250 -8.57 -13.01 7.39
C GLU A 250 -9.14 -14.35 7.83
N ASN A 251 -10.40 -14.65 7.47
CA ASN A 251 -11.06 -15.92 7.77
C ASN A 251 -10.32 -17.10 7.13
N ALA A 252 -9.93 -16.98 5.85
CA ALA A 252 -9.17 -18.00 5.14
C ALA A 252 -7.80 -18.27 5.79
N LEU A 253 -7.10 -17.21 6.23
CA LEU A 253 -5.84 -17.35 6.96
C LEU A 253 -6.02 -18.03 8.32
N GLN A 254 -7.10 -17.72 9.04
CA GLN A 254 -7.42 -18.38 10.32
C GLN A 254 -7.73 -19.86 10.12
N ALA A 255 -8.59 -20.18 9.15
CA ALA A 255 -8.97 -21.55 8.83
C ALA A 255 -7.76 -22.41 8.41
N ALA A 256 -6.83 -21.83 7.65
CA ALA A 256 -5.57 -22.49 7.27
C ALA A 256 -4.51 -22.56 8.38
N GLY A 257 -4.83 -22.12 9.63
CA GLY A 257 -3.87 -22.11 10.74
C GLY A 257 -2.75 -21.06 10.61
N LEU A 258 -2.98 -20.02 9.81
CA LEU A 258 -2.02 -18.93 9.54
C LEU A 258 -2.39 -17.63 10.26
N GLY A 259 -3.43 -17.65 11.11
CA GLY A 259 -3.87 -16.52 11.92
C GLY A 259 -2.77 -15.95 12.81
N GLY A 260 -2.87 -14.66 13.18
CA GLY A 260 -1.93 -14.02 14.11
C GLY A 260 -0.52 -13.71 13.53
N ARG A 261 -0.17 -14.19 12.34
CA ARG A 261 1.16 -13.99 11.72
C ARG A 261 1.34 -12.61 11.08
N GLY A 262 0.31 -11.76 11.12
CA GLY A 262 0.32 -10.43 10.50
C GLY A 262 0.26 -10.49 8.97
N LEU A 263 -0.31 -11.57 8.41
CA LEU A 263 -0.65 -11.70 7.00
C LEU A 263 -1.92 -10.88 6.68
N SER A 264 -2.06 -10.45 5.44
CA SER A 264 -3.17 -9.58 4.99
C SER A 264 -3.27 -9.62 3.47
N THR A 265 -4.30 -9.03 2.87
CA THR A 265 -4.42 -8.90 1.42
C THR A 265 -3.16 -8.38 0.73
N HIS A 266 -2.49 -7.40 1.37
CA HIS A 266 -1.21 -6.89 0.84
C HIS A 266 -0.08 -7.92 0.95
N LYS A 267 -0.11 -8.77 1.98
CA LYS A 267 0.88 -9.83 2.16
C LYS A 267 0.64 -11.02 1.22
N LEU A 268 -0.62 -11.29 0.80
CA LEU A 268 -0.90 -12.24 -0.25
C LEU A 268 -0.25 -11.80 -1.58
N ARG A 269 -0.33 -10.52 -1.91
CA ARG A 269 0.38 -9.98 -3.07
C ARG A 269 1.91 -10.12 -2.94
N HIS A 270 2.47 -9.93 -1.73
CA HIS A 270 3.88 -10.22 -1.48
C HIS A 270 4.19 -11.70 -1.67
N THR A 271 3.31 -12.59 -1.22
CA THR A 271 3.42 -14.04 -1.43
C THR A 271 3.45 -14.37 -2.91
N ALA A 272 2.48 -13.89 -3.69
CA ALA A 272 2.45 -14.10 -5.14
C ALA A 272 3.77 -13.66 -5.82
N ALA A 273 4.24 -12.46 -5.49
CA ALA A 273 5.50 -11.94 -6.01
C ALA A 273 6.71 -12.82 -5.65
N THR A 274 6.78 -13.25 -4.40
CA THR A 274 7.88 -14.10 -3.91
C THR A 274 7.85 -15.48 -4.57
N LEU A 275 6.67 -16.10 -4.70
CA LEU A 275 6.52 -17.39 -5.35
C LEU A 275 6.87 -17.33 -6.85
N MET A 276 6.45 -16.28 -7.57
CA MET A 276 6.86 -16.06 -8.96
C MET A 276 8.37 -15.92 -9.09
N TYR A 277 9.00 -15.17 -8.20
CA TYR A 277 10.44 -14.96 -8.22
C TYR A 277 11.22 -16.23 -7.89
N GLN A 278 10.81 -16.98 -6.86
CA GLN A 278 11.53 -18.15 -6.35
C GLN A 278 11.31 -19.40 -7.18
N HIS A 279 10.12 -19.61 -7.72
CA HIS A 279 9.74 -20.88 -8.38
C HIS A 279 9.56 -20.78 -9.89
N ALA A 280 9.21 -19.59 -10.41
CA ALA A 280 9.06 -19.38 -11.84
C ALA A 280 10.25 -18.66 -12.49
N HIS A 281 11.33 -18.40 -11.74
CA HIS A 281 12.54 -17.73 -12.19
C HIS A 281 12.30 -16.41 -12.93
N VAL A 282 11.22 -15.70 -12.56
CA VAL A 282 10.86 -14.42 -13.16
C VAL A 282 11.86 -13.37 -12.70
N ASP A 283 12.49 -12.66 -13.64
CA ASP A 283 13.41 -11.58 -13.32
C ASP A 283 12.71 -10.38 -12.68
N THR A 284 13.48 -9.53 -11.99
CA THR A 284 12.94 -8.40 -11.21
C THR A 284 12.21 -7.37 -12.06
N LEU A 285 12.60 -7.15 -13.32
CA LEU A 285 11.97 -6.19 -14.21
C LEU A 285 10.62 -6.70 -14.67
N THR A 286 10.56 -7.95 -15.10
CA THR A 286 9.32 -8.64 -15.47
C THR A 286 8.36 -8.69 -14.29
N LEU A 287 8.86 -9.02 -13.08
CA LEU A 287 8.04 -9.03 -11.87
C LEU A 287 7.49 -7.65 -11.53
N ARG A 288 8.29 -6.58 -11.68
CA ARG A 288 7.83 -5.19 -11.52
C ARG A 288 6.66 -4.89 -12.46
N ASP A 289 6.77 -5.29 -13.72
CA ASP A 289 5.76 -5.01 -14.74
C ASP A 289 4.47 -5.82 -14.50
N ILE A 290 4.58 -7.10 -14.16
CA ILE A 290 3.44 -7.95 -13.74
C ILE A 290 2.70 -7.31 -12.57
N LEU A 291 3.42 -6.86 -11.55
CA LEU A 291 2.83 -6.27 -10.36
C LEU A 291 2.41 -4.80 -10.57
N GLY A 292 2.89 -4.12 -11.60
CA GLY A 292 2.65 -2.69 -11.83
C GLY A 292 3.26 -1.82 -10.70
N HIS A 293 4.52 -2.07 -10.33
CA HIS A 293 5.26 -1.25 -9.40
C HIS A 293 5.86 -0.04 -10.12
N GLN A 294 5.64 1.16 -9.60
CA GLN A 294 6.20 2.40 -10.16
C GLN A 294 7.71 2.53 -9.92
N SER A 295 8.28 1.78 -8.97
CA SER A 295 9.69 1.81 -8.60
C SER A 295 10.25 0.41 -8.44
N ILE A 296 11.44 0.18 -8.96
CA ILE A 296 12.22 -1.06 -8.80
C ILE A 296 12.48 -1.34 -7.32
N ALA A 297 12.76 -0.30 -6.51
CA ALA A 297 12.97 -0.44 -5.07
C ALA A 297 11.81 -1.14 -4.32
N THR A 298 10.60 -1.12 -4.89
CA THR A 298 9.45 -1.86 -4.34
C THR A 298 9.52 -3.35 -4.70
N THR A 299 10.23 -3.72 -5.75
CA THR A 299 10.39 -5.10 -6.22
C THR A 299 11.68 -5.73 -5.65
N GLU A 300 12.71 -4.94 -5.38
CA GLU A 300 13.98 -5.39 -4.77
C GLU A 300 13.80 -6.10 -3.42
N ILE A 301 12.70 -5.87 -2.71
CA ILE A 301 12.40 -6.58 -1.47
C ILE A 301 12.21 -8.10 -1.67
N TYR A 302 11.99 -8.55 -2.91
CA TYR A 302 11.84 -9.96 -3.27
C TYR A 302 13.15 -10.59 -3.73
N THR A 303 14.19 -9.79 -3.99
CA THR A 303 15.48 -10.23 -4.53
C THR A 303 16.46 -10.75 -3.47
N HIS A 304 15.99 -11.01 -2.26
CA HIS A 304 16.81 -11.78 -1.31
C HIS A 304 16.87 -13.23 -1.81
N LEU A 305 17.87 -13.48 -2.70
CA LEU A 305 18.19 -14.80 -3.22
C LEU A 305 18.38 -15.78 -2.07
N SER A 306 17.72 -16.93 -2.13
CA SER A 306 18.05 -18.05 -1.25
C SER A 306 19.50 -18.49 -1.51
N SER A 307 20.12 -19.16 -0.54
CA SER A 307 21.48 -19.69 -0.74
C SER A 307 21.52 -20.65 -1.93
N GLU A 308 20.44 -21.41 -2.16
CA GLU A 308 20.27 -22.31 -3.29
C GLU A 308 20.26 -21.57 -4.62
N GLN A 309 19.47 -20.52 -4.77
CA GLN A 309 19.42 -19.72 -6.00
C GLN A 309 20.76 -19.06 -6.34
N ARG A 310 21.54 -18.68 -5.32
CA ARG A 310 22.92 -18.16 -5.54
C ARG A 310 23.84 -19.26 -6.04
N GLN A 311 23.74 -20.46 -5.48
CA GLN A 311 24.53 -21.61 -5.89
C GLN A 311 24.17 -22.01 -7.32
N ASP A 312 22.87 -22.16 -7.63
CA ASP A 312 22.37 -22.48 -8.95
C ASP A 312 22.84 -21.48 -10.03
N ALA A 313 22.82 -20.18 -9.68
CA ALA A 313 23.32 -19.14 -10.59
C ALA A 313 24.83 -19.27 -10.88
N ILE A 314 25.63 -19.66 -9.86
CA ILE A 314 27.06 -19.91 -10.03
C ILE A 314 27.29 -21.19 -10.83
N ASP A 315 26.55 -22.25 -10.52
CA ASP A 315 26.67 -23.54 -11.18
C ASP A 315 26.19 -23.52 -12.62
N SER A 316 25.26 -22.64 -12.95
CA SER A 316 24.77 -22.38 -14.30
C SER A 316 25.67 -21.48 -15.15
N ASN A 317 26.79 -20.98 -14.60
CA ASN A 317 27.74 -20.21 -15.38
C ASN A 317 28.30 -21.08 -16.52
N PRO A 318 28.31 -20.61 -17.78
CA PRO A 318 28.83 -21.39 -18.93
C PRO A 318 30.27 -21.90 -18.72
N LEU A 319 31.01 -21.26 -17.85
CA LEU A 319 32.42 -21.66 -17.52
C LEU A 319 32.52 -22.54 -16.27
N ALA A 320 31.41 -22.86 -15.60
CA ALA A 320 31.45 -23.67 -14.36
C ALA A 320 32.07 -25.06 -14.57
N GLY A 321 31.99 -25.63 -15.77
CA GLY A 321 32.59 -26.92 -16.15
C GLY A 321 34.03 -26.85 -16.65
N GLU A 322 34.57 -25.67 -16.87
CA GLU A 322 35.93 -25.49 -17.40
C GLU A 322 36.97 -25.78 -16.33
N ARG A 323 37.66 -26.92 -16.44
CA ARG A 323 38.80 -27.27 -15.57
C ARG A 323 40.12 -27.00 -16.31
N ARG A 324 41.09 -26.45 -15.59
CA ARG A 324 42.46 -26.26 -16.11
C ARG A 324 43.01 -27.59 -16.60
N LYS A 325 43.34 -27.70 -17.88
CA LYS A 325 44.06 -28.87 -18.43
C LYS A 325 45.43 -28.91 -17.76
N SER A 326 45.67 -29.94 -16.92
CA SER A 326 46.99 -30.15 -16.35
C SER A 326 47.98 -30.35 -17.50
N LYS A 327 48.98 -29.47 -17.60
CA LYS A 327 50.13 -29.71 -18.47
C LYS A 327 50.82 -30.95 -17.97
N LYS A 328 50.79 -32.03 -18.76
CA LYS A 328 51.70 -33.18 -18.60
C LYS A 328 53.12 -32.76 -18.98
#